data_f1b760d2515f5abbab13b0751943cb8e
#
_entry.id   f1b760d2515f5abbab13b0751943cb8e
#
_cell.length_a   1.000
_cell.length_b   1.000
_cell.length_c   1.000
_cell.angle_alpha   90.00
_cell.angle_beta   90.00
_cell.angle_gamma   90.00
#
_symmetry.space_group_name_H-M   'P 1'
#
loop_
_entity.id
_entity.type
_entity.pdbx_description
1 polymer ?
#
loop_
_entity_poly.entity_id
_entity_poly.type
_entity_poly.pdbx_seq_one_letter_code
_entity_poly.pdbx_strand_id
1 'polypeptide(L)'
;MISLRHTALGLALSLAFAGQALAVTTIPFWHSMEGELGKEVDSLAQRFNAANPDYKIVPVYKGNYEQSLSAGIAAFRTGNAPAILQVYEVGTATMMASKAIKPVYQVFSEAGIKFDESQFVPTVAGYYTDSKTGHLLSQPFNSSTPVLYYNKDAFKKAGLDPEQPPKTWQDLAAYTAKLKAAGMKCGYASGWQGWIQIENFSAWHGLPVATKNNGFDGTDAVLEFNKPEQVKHIALLEEMNKKGDFSYFGRKDESTEKF
;
A
#
# COMPACT_ATOMS: atom_id res chain seq x y z
N MET A 1 60.97 -25.43 41.05
CA MET A 1 59.72 -26.13 40.67
C MET A 1 58.60 -25.13 40.76
N ILE A 2 58.37 -24.40 39.69
CA ILE A 2 57.28 -23.44 39.60
C ILE A 2 56.01 -24.21 39.19
N SER A 3 55.03 -24.17 40.06
CA SER A 3 53.88 -25.08 40.09
C SER A 3 52.96 -24.94 38.87
N LEU A 4 52.73 -26.05 38.21
CA LEU A 4 51.75 -26.22 37.07
C LEU A 4 50.31 -25.76 37.40
N ARG A 5 50.05 -25.45 38.68
CA ARG A 5 48.68 -25.03 39.13
C ARG A 5 48.31 -23.60 38.77
N HIS A 6 49.28 -22.72 38.52
CA HIS A 6 48.98 -21.32 38.18
C HIS A 6 48.73 -21.09 36.68
N THR A 7 49.24 -21.96 35.82
CA THR A 7 49.02 -21.90 34.37
C THR A 7 47.62 -22.40 33.95
N ALA A 8 47.02 -23.32 34.72
CA ALA A 8 45.69 -23.82 34.44
C ALA A 8 44.58 -22.81 34.81
N LEU A 9 44.83 -21.97 35.84
CA LEU A 9 43.86 -20.94 36.26
C LEU A 9 43.80 -19.74 35.27
N GLY A 10 44.94 -19.40 34.64
CA GLY A 10 45.02 -18.36 33.63
C GLY A 10 44.32 -18.71 32.31
N LEU A 11 44.34 -20.00 31.92
CA LEU A 11 43.68 -20.47 30.70
C LEU A 11 42.16 -20.60 30.90
N ALA A 12 41.67 -20.87 32.10
CA ALA A 12 40.26 -20.97 32.42
C ALA A 12 39.56 -19.58 32.47
N LEU A 13 40.31 -18.54 32.88
CA LEU A 13 39.74 -17.16 32.88
C LEU A 13 39.71 -16.52 31.50
N SER A 14 40.60 -16.92 30.58
CA SER A 14 40.60 -16.40 29.20
C SER A 14 39.49 -17.00 28.31
N LEU A 15 38.92 -18.15 28.69
CA LEU A 15 37.77 -18.76 28.00
C LEU A 15 36.40 -18.19 28.45
N ALA A 16 36.34 -17.51 29.58
CA ALA A 16 35.11 -16.90 30.10
C ALA A 16 34.73 -15.57 29.40
N PHE A 17 35.63 -14.99 28.59
CA PHE A 17 35.38 -13.80 27.72
C PHE A 17 35.20 -14.16 26.24
N ALA A 18 34.92 -15.43 25.92
CA ALA A 18 34.34 -15.73 24.61
C ALA A 18 32.98 -15.01 24.55
N GLY A 19 32.99 -13.81 23.99
CA GLY A 19 31.83 -12.93 23.93
C GLY A 19 30.63 -13.72 23.47
N GLN A 20 29.54 -13.64 24.23
CA GLN A 20 28.24 -14.06 23.74
C GLN A 20 28.00 -13.23 22.47
N ALA A 21 28.22 -13.82 21.30
CA ALA A 21 27.75 -13.28 20.07
C ALA A 21 26.22 -13.22 20.24
N LEU A 22 25.68 -12.05 20.55
CA LEU A 22 24.25 -11.86 20.61
C LEU A 22 23.71 -12.26 19.23
N ALA A 23 22.86 -13.27 19.23
CA ALA A 23 22.27 -13.74 17.98
C ALA A 23 21.51 -12.57 17.35
N VAL A 24 21.80 -12.28 16.08
CA VAL A 24 21.10 -11.23 15.32
C VAL A 24 19.62 -11.50 15.34
N THR A 25 18.84 -10.55 15.80
CA THR A 25 17.37 -10.66 15.83
C THR A 25 16.82 -10.51 14.42
N THR A 26 16.29 -11.59 13.88
CA THR A 26 15.65 -11.57 12.54
C THR A 26 14.22 -11.08 12.62
N ILE A 27 13.86 -10.11 11.78
CA ILE A 27 12.56 -9.44 11.72
C ILE A 27 11.96 -9.69 10.34
N PRO A 28 11.07 -10.70 10.17
CA PRO A 28 10.36 -10.90 8.90
C PRO A 28 9.41 -9.73 8.62
N PHE A 29 9.53 -9.14 7.42
CA PHE A 29 8.64 -8.10 6.91
C PHE A 29 7.93 -8.60 5.66
N TRP A 30 6.63 -8.86 5.76
CA TRP A 30 5.81 -9.27 4.62
C TRP A 30 5.20 -8.07 3.93
N HIS A 31 5.36 -7.99 2.62
CA HIS A 31 4.93 -6.86 1.80
C HIS A 31 4.36 -7.29 0.46
N SER A 32 3.73 -6.33 -0.24
CA SER A 32 3.07 -6.51 -1.54
C SER A 32 3.71 -5.66 -2.66
N MET A 33 4.89 -5.13 -2.41
CA MET A 33 5.60 -4.31 -3.39
C MET A 33 6.36 -5.20 -4.37
N GLU A 34 6.17 -4.98 -5.66
CA GLU A 34 6.87 -5.68 -6.74
C GLU A 34 7.59 -4.72 -7.70
N GLY A 35 8.34 -5.25 -8.64
CA GLY A 35 9.10 -4.46 -9.60
C GLY A 35 10.06 -3.48 -8.92
N GLU A 36 10.07 -2.23 -9.34
CA GLU A 36 10.95 -1.19 -8.78
C GLU A 36 10.60 -0.87 -7.31
N LEU A 37 9.32 -0.93 -6.93
CA LEU A 37 8.92 -0.73 -5.53
C LEU A 37 9.43 -1.85 -4.62
N GLY A 38 9.48 -3.09 -5.12
CA GLY A 38 10.09 -4.22 -4.40
C GLY A 38 11.58 -4.01 -4.17
N LYS A 39 12.31 -3.55 -5.19
CA LYS A 39 13.73 -3.21 -5.07
C LYS A 39 13.97 -2.10 -4.04
N GLU A 40 13.10 -1.10 -3.97
CA GLU A 40 13.22 -0.05 -2.96
C GLU A 40 12.99 -0.60 -1.54
N VAL A 41 12.04 -1.51 -1.35
CA VAL A 41 11.84 -2.20 -0.06
C VAL A 41 13.11 -2.95 0.35
N ASP A 42 13.74 -3.68 -0.58
CA ASP A 42 15.00 -4.39 -0.32
C ASP A 42 16.12 -3.40 0.03
N SER A 43 16.21 -2.28 -0.68
CA SER A 43 17.18 -1.22 -0.42
C SER A 43 17.00 -0.59 0.98
N LEU A 44 15.76 -0.31 1.37
CA LEU A 44 15.42 0.18 2.72
C LEU A 44 15.87 -0.81 3.80
N ALA A 45 15.56 -2.10 3.63
CA ALA A 45 15.96 -3.13 4.57
C ALA A 45 17.49 -3.27 4.66
N GLN A 46 18.21 -3.22 3.53
CA GLN A 46 19.66 -3.26 3.49
C GLN A 46 20.29 -2.09 4.26
N ARG A 47 19.78 -0.85 4.03
CA ARG A 47 20.28 0.34 4.76
C ARG A 47 20.03 0.25 6.25
N PHE A 48 18.86 -0.22 6.66
CA PHE A 48 18.55 -0.46 8.08
C PHE A 48 19.50 -1.49 8.68
N ASN A 49 19.66 -2.64 8.04
CA ASN A 49 20.49 -3.75 8.52
C ASN A 49 21.97 -3.33 8.65
N ALA A 50 22.47 -2.54 7.72
CA ALA A 50 23.85 -2.01 7.79
C ALA A 50 24.05 -1.04 8.96
N ALA A 51 23.03 -0.26 9.31
CA ALA A 51 23.08 0.68 10.43
C ALA A 51 22.79 0.03 11.79
N ASN A 52 22.19 -1.16 11.82
CA ASN A 52 21.73 -1.83 13.04
C ASN A 52 22.17 -3.31 13.06
N PRO A 53 23.44 -3.61 13.38
CA PRO A 53 24.01 -4.95 13.23
C PRO A 53 23.36 -6.03 14.12
N ASP A 54 22.68 -5.64 15.19
CA ASP A 54 21.98 -6.56 16.09
C ASP A 54 20.61 -7.00 15.55
N TYR A 55 20.16 -6.39 14.46
CA TYR A 55 18.85 -6.63 13.85
C TYR A 55 18.99 -6.94 12.36
N LYS A 56 18.10 -7.78 11.84
CA LYS A 56 18.05 -8.09 10.42
C LYS A 56 16.60 -8.10 9.94
N ILE A 57 16.17 -7.03 9.27
CA ILE A 57 14.90 -7.03 8.53
C ILE A 57 15.07 -7.91 7.31
N VAL A 58 14.13 -8.84 7.12
CA VAL A 58 14.06 -9.73 5.95
C VAL A 58 12.75 -9.48 5.22
N PRO A 59 12.78 -8.70 4.12
CA PRO A 59 11.60 -8.49 3.28
C PRO A 59 11.19 -9.80 2.61
N VAL A 60 9.89 -10.05 2.56
CA VAL A 60 9.31 -11.22 1.89
C VAL A 60 8.08 -10.77 1.10
N TYR A 61 8.16 -10.80 -0.21
CA TYR A 61 7.02 -10.54 -1.08
C TYR A 61 5.95 -11.65 -0.93
N LYS A 62 4.70 -11.25 -0.71
CA LYS A 62 3.57 -12.17 -0.44
C LYS A 62 2.45 -12.05 -1.47
N GLY A 63 2.78 -11.60 -2.68
CA GLY A 63 1.78 -11.34 -3.71
C GLY A 63 1.13 -9.97 -3.54
N ASN A 64 0.00 -9.75 -4.20
CA ASN A 64 -0.73 -8.49 -4.09
C ASN A 64 -1.34 -8.28 -2.68
N TYR A 65 -1.93 -7.10 -2.45
CA TYR A 65 -2.47 -6.73 -1.13
C TYR A 65 -3.47 -7.74 -0.56
N GLU A 66 -4.39 -8.27 -1.38
CA GLU A 66 -5.39 -9.26 -0.93
C GLU A 66 -4.72 -10.60 -0.55
N GLN A 67 -3.75 -11.03 -1.34
CA GLN A 67 -2.99 -12.26 -1.08
C GLN A 67 -2.14 -12.13 0.18
N SER A 68 -1.43 -11.01 0.34
CA SER A 68 -0.59 -10.74 1.52
C SER A 68 -1.43 -10.66 2.79
N LEU A 69 -2.57 -9.95 2.77
CA LEU A 69 -3.48 -9.87 3.91
C LEU A 69 -4.01 -11.25 4.29
N SER A 70 -4.48 -12.02 3.31
CA SER A 70 -5.00 -13.37 3.54
C SER A 70 -3.93 -14.31 4.10
N ALA A 71 -2.69 -14.23 3.58
CA ALA A 71 -1.55 -15.00 4.07
C ALA A 71 -1.19 -14.60 5.52
N GLY A 72 -1.21 -13.31 5.84
CA GLY A 72 -0.96 -12.80 7.19
C GLY A 72 -1.98 -13.32 8.20
N ILE A 73 -3.27 -13.29 7.86
CA ILE A 73 -4.36 -13.83 8.70
C ILE A 73 -4.18 -15.34 8.92
N ALA A 74 -3.87 -16.09 7.87
CA ALA A 74 -3.63 -17.54 7.97
C ALA A 74 -2.42 -17.86 8.84
N ALA A 75 -1.31 -17.13 8.66
CA ALA A 75 -0.09 -17.31 9.44
C ALA A 75 -0.30 -16.96 10.93
N PHE A 76 -1.08 -15.93 11.23
CA PHE A 76 -1.43 -15.60 12.61
C PHE A 76 -2.17 -16.75 13.30
N ARG A 77 -3.15 -17.35 12.63
CA ARG A 77 -3.93 -18.48 13.17
C ARG A 77 -3.07 -19.72 13.47
N THR A 78 -1.94 -19.87 12.79
CA THR A 78 -1.00 -20.99 12.98
C THR A 78 0.21 -20.65 13.83
N GLY A 79 0.28 -19.45 14.40
CA GLY A 79 1.40 -18.99 15.21
C GLY A 79 2.67 -18.63 14.42
N ASN A 80 2.57 -18.45 13.10
CA ASN A 80 3.69 -18.18 12.18
C ASN A 80 3.59 -16.78 11.54
N ALA A 81 2.92 -15.83 12.21
CA ALA A 81 2.80 -14.48 11.71
C ALA A 81 4.18 -13.77 11.59
N PRO A 82 4.35 -12.89 10.59
CA PRO A 82 5.55 -12.06 10.51
C PRO A 82 5.58 -11.04 11.66
N ALA A 83 6.77 -10.50 11.95
CA ALA A 83 6.89 -9.40 12.89
C ALA A 83 6.31 -8.08 12.33
N ILE A 84 6.44 -7.86 11.02
CA ILE A 84 5.89 -6.70 10.31
C ILE A 84 5.09 -7.19 9.10
N LEU A 85 3.87 -6.65 8.95
CA LEU A 85 3.00 -6.92 7.81
C LEU A 85 2.55 -5.60 7.19
N GLN A 86 2.80 -5.41 5.90
CA GLN A 86 2.18 -4.33 5.14
C GLN A 86 0.70 -4.65 4.90
N VAL A 87 -0.16 -3.72 5.30
CA VAL A 87 -1.62 -3.83 5.12
C VAL A 87 -2.10 -2.57 4.38
N TYR A 88 -2.84 -2.75 3.29
CA TYR A 88 -3.47 -1.63 2.60
C TYR A 88 -4.72 -1.15 3.36
N GLU A 89 -5.21 0.04 3.06
CA GLU A 89 -6.27 0.72 3.82
C GLU A 89 -7.55 -0.10 3.94
N VAL A 90 -7.92 -0.86 2.90
CA VAL A 90 -9.09 -1.75 2.88
C VAL A 90 -9.01 -2.83 3.96
N GLY A 91 -7.80 -3.24 4.32
CA GLY A 91 -7.54 -4.23 5.36
C GLY A 91 -7.59 -3.67 6.79
N THR A 92 -7.60 -2.36 6.99
CA THR A 92 -7.47 -1.73 8.31
C THR A 92 -8.56 -2.19 9.28
N ALA A 93 -9.83 -2.11 8.91
CA ALA A 93 -10.94 -2.53 9.76
C ALA A 93 -10.89 -4.03 10.13
N THR A 94 -10.50 -4.88 9.19
CA THR A 94 -10.30 -6.33 9.41
C THR A 94 -9.20 -6.58 10.44
N MET A 95 -8.07 -5.91 10.30
CA MET A 95 -6.94 -6.07 11.23
C MET A 95 -7.28 -5.56 12.62
N MET A 96 -7.98 -4.45 12.74
CA MET A 96 -8.45 -3.90 14.03
C MET A 96 -9.41 -4.86 14.74
N ALA A 97 -10.39 -5.40 14.01
CA ALA A 97 -11.35 -6.35 14.57
C ALA A 97 -10.70 -7.67 14.98
N SER A 98 -9.60 -8.06 14.34
CA SER A 98 -8.90 -9.33 14.61
C SER A 98 -8.21 -9.40 15.95
N LYS A 99 -7.86 -8.26 16.55
CA LYS A 99 -6.99 -8.14 17.75
C LYS A 99 -5.61 -8.82 17.57
N ALA A 100 -5.22 -9.11 16.34
CA ALA A 100 -3.96 -9.79 16.01
C ALA A 100 -2.78 -8.83 15.87
N ILE A 101 -3.06 -7.54 15.75
CA ILE A 101 -2.04 -6.49 15.62
C ILE A 101 -1.79 -5.81 16.95
N LYS A 102 -0.55 -5.37 17.14
CA LYS A 102 -0.20 -4.41 18.18
C LYS A 102 -0.21 -3.02 17.56
N PRO A 103 -1.09 -2.10 18.02
CA PRO A 103 -1.14 -0.75 17.47
C PRO A 103 0.19 -0.03 17.59
N VAL A 104 0.57 0.73 16.57
CA VAL A 104 1.89 1.38 16.52
C VAL A 104 2.09 2.38 17.67
N TYR A 105 1.05 3.10 18.08
CA TYR A 105 1.13 4.03 19.22
C TYR A 105 1.49 3.31 20.53
N GLN A 106 1.02 2.06 20.72
CA GLN A 106 1.39 1.25 21.88
C GLN A 106 2.83 0.76 21.80
N VAL A 107 3.28 0.33 20.61
CA VAL A 107 4.68 -0.07 20.41
C VAL A 107 5.64 1.05 20.78
N PHE A 108 5.41 2.27 20.32
CA PHE A 108 6.23 3.43 20.66
C PHE A 108 6.16 3.77 22.14
N SER A 109 4.95 3.77 22.74
CA SER A 109 4.76 4.04 24.15
C SER A 109 5.50 3.05 25.05
N GLU A 110 5.40 1.76 24.77
CA GLU A 110 6.10 0.71 25.53
C GLU A 110 7.63 0.77 25.38
N ALA A 111 8.10 1.22 24.22
CA ALA A 111 9.52 1.44 23.98
C ALA A 111 10.04 2.75 24.62
N GLY A 112 9.18 3.56 25.21
CA GLY A 112 9.55 4.87 25.75
C GLY A 112 9.93 5.90 24.67
N ILE A 113 9.54 5.66 23.42
CA ILE A 113 9.86 6.54 22.28
C ILE A 113 8.68 7.49 22.06
N LYS A 114 8.97 8.79 22.03
CA LYS A 114 7.97 9.79 21.67
C LYS A 114 7.69 9.68 20.17
N PHE A 115 6.47 9.31 19.84
CA PHE A 115 5.98 9.25 18.47
C PHE A 115 5.29 10.56 18.11
N ASP A 116 5.70 11.16 16.99
CA ASP A 116 5.13 12.41 16.48
C ASP A 116 4.31 12.12 15.22
N GLU A 117 3.00 12.04 15.38
CA GLU A 117 2.05 11.76 14.28
C GLU A 117 1.95 12.93 13.29
N SER A 118 2.37 14.15 13.67
CA SER A 118 2.33 15.32 12.80
C SER A 118 3.30 15.24 11.62
N GLN A 119 4.24 14.31 11.63
CA GLN A 119 5.16 14.04 10.53
C GLN A 119 4.49 13.44 9.29
N PHE A 120 3.30 12.89 9.45
CA PHE A 120 2.57 12.26 8.34
C PHE A 120 1.59 13.24 7.70
N VAL A 121 1.38 13.06 6.39
CA VAL A 121 0.31 13.77 5.68
C VAL A 121 -1.03 13.39 6.31
N PRO A 122 -1.84 14.35 6.80
CA PRO A 122 -3.04 14.05 7.59
C PRO A 122 -4.03 13.10 6.89
N THR A 123 -4.23 13.28 5.58
CA THR A 123 -5.12 12.41 4.79
C THR A 123 -4.62 10.97 4.77
N VAL A 124 -3.31 10.74 4.71
CA VAL A 124 -2.71 9.40 4.72
C VAL A 124 -2.80 8.79 6.11
N ALA A 125 -2.46 9.54 7.16
CA ALA A 125 -2.58 9.08 8.55
C ALA A 125 -4.03 8.69 8.88
N GLY A 126 -5.02 9.44 8.39
CA GLY A 126 -6.44 9.20 8.62
C GLY A 126 -6.93 7.79 8.26
N TYR A 127 -6.33 7.16 7.24
CA TYR A 127 -6.66 5.77 6.88
C TYR A 127 -6.33 4.76 7.97
N TYR A 128 -5.34 5.06 8.81
CA TYR A 128 -4.76 4.13 9.77
C TYR A 128 -4.99 4.58 11.22
N THR A 129 -5.87 5.56 11.40
CA THR A 129 -6.21 6.13 12.71
C THR A 129 -7.56 5.59 13.17
N ASP A 130 -7.65 5.23 14.44
CA ASP A 130 -8.91 4.88 15.09
C ASP A 130 -9.76 6.15 15.23
N SER A 131 -10.94 6.17 14.58
CA SER A 131 -11.85 7.32 14.58
C SER A 131 -12.38 7.69 15.97
N LYS A 132 -12.40 6.74 16.92
CA LYS A 132 -12.90 6.95 18.29
C LYS A 132 -11.85 7.51 19.23
N THR A 133 -10.62 7.06 19.09
CA THR A 133 -9.53 7.43 20.01
C THR A 133 -8.56 8.44 19.43
N GLY A 134 -8.56 8.62 18.12
CA GLY A 134 -7.60 9.46 17.40
C GLY A 134 -6.18 8.90 17.35
N HIS A 135 -5.96 7.66 17.80
CA HIS A 135 -4.63 7.05 17.80
C HIS A 135 -4.30 6.37 16.48
N LEU A 136 -3.06 6.55 16.02
CA LEU A 136 -2.52 5.87 14.85
C LEU A 136 -2.28 4.38 15.16
N LEU A 137 -2.96 3.52 14.43
CA LEU A 137 -2.95 2.06 14.63
C LEU A 137 -1.82 1.37 13.87
N SER A 138 -1.50 1.88 12.69
CA SER A 138 -0.38 1.40 11.88
C SER A 138 0.41 2.58 11.33
N GLN A 139 1.71 2.38 11.12
CA GLN A 139 2.58 3.42 10.56
C GLN A 139 2.35 3.54 9.06
N PRO A 140 2.05 4.72 8.52
CA PRO A 140 2.03 4.94 7.09
C PRO A 140 3.37 4.55 6.46
N PHE A 141 3.33 3.71 5.43
CA PHE A 141 4.52 3.22 4.73
C PHE A 141 4.59 3.75 3.30
N ASN A 142 3.50 3.61 2.55
CA ASN A 142 3.32 4.16 1.21
C ASN A 142 1.86 4.55 1.01
N SER A 143 1.62 5.44 0.07
CA SER A 143 0.27 5.85 -0.32
C SER A 143 0.22 6.05 -1.82
N SER A 144 -0.92 5.73 -2.41
CA SER A 144 -1.19 5.88 -3.85
C SER A 144 -2.30 6.90 -4.07
N THR A 145 -2.23 7.56 -5.23
CA THR A 145 -3.33 8.38 -5.74
C THR A 145 -3.52 8.10 -7.22
N PRO A 146 -4.75 8.01 -7.73
CA PRO A 146 -5.00 7.91 -9.16
C PRO A 146 -4.52 9.15 -9.89
N VAL A 147 -3.83 8.95 -11.00
CA VAL A 147 -3.41 10.01 -11.93
C VAL A 147 -3.69 9.57 -13.36
N LEU A 148 -3.86 10.54 -14.25
CA LEU A 148 -3.99 10.28 -15.67
C LEU A 148 -2.64 10.42 -16.36
N TYR A 149 -2.10 9.31 -16.85
CA TYR A 149 -1.00 9.32 -17.80
C TYR A 149 -1.55 9.50 -19.20
N TYR A 150 -0.91 10.35 -20.00
CA TYR A 150 -1.29 10.54 -21.40
C TYR A 150 -0.06 10.64 -22.31
N ASN A 151 -0.19 10.06 -23.51
CA ASN A 151 0.87 10.05 -24.49
C ASN A 151 0.81 11.33 -25.33
N LYS A 152 1.77 12.23 -25.14
CA LYS A 152 1.84 13.53 -25.85
C LYS A 152 2.01 13.36 -27.37
N ASP A 153 2.70 12.32 -27.83
CA ASP A 153 2.88 12.09 -29.27
C ASP A 153 1.59 11.54 -29.91
N ALA A 154 0.84 10.69 -29.19
CA ALA A 154 -0.48 10.28 -29.62
C ALA A 154 -1.45 11.48 -29.69
N PHE A 155 -1.38 12.42 -28.75
CA PHE A 155 -2.15 13.67 -28.78
C PHE A 155 -1.84 14.47 -30.05
N LYS A 156 -0.56 14.73 -30.34
CA LYS A 156 -0.15 15.44 -31.56
C LYS A 156 -0.68 14.75 -32.82
N LYS A 157 -0.56 13.42 -32.88
CA LYS A 157 -1.07 12.63 -34.02
C LYS A 157 -2.59 12.75 -34.19
N ALA A 158 -3.31 12.88 -33.08
CA ALA A 158 -4.77 13.05 -33.08
C ALA A 158 -5.23 14.52 -33.26
N GLY A 159 -4.30 15.45 -33.48
CA GLY A 159 -4.61 16.87 -33.59
C GLY A 159 -5.05 17.52 -32.27
N LEU A 160 -4.63 16.93 -31.13
CA LEU A 160 -4.83 17.48 -29.79
C LEU A 160 -3.56 18.24 -29.35
N ASP A 161 -3.75 19.28 -28.54
CA ASP A 161 -2.66 20.00 -27.93
C ASP A 161 -2.05 19.13 -26.81
N PRO A 162 -0.76 18.75 -26.89
CA PRO A 162 -0.10 17.91 -25.88
C PRO A 162 0.10 18.61 -24.55
N GLU A 163 -0.06 19.93 -24.47
CA GLU A 163 0.05 20.69 -23.22
C GLU A 163 -1.31 20.96 -22.57
N GLN A 164 -2.40 20.47 -23.18
CA GLN A 164 -3.77 20.60 -22.68
C GLN A 164 -4.38 19.21 -22.40
N PRO A 165 -4.06 18.57 -21.27
CA PRO A 165 -4.71 17.32 -20.88
C PRO A 165 -6.20 17.54 -20.60
N PRO A 166 -7.03 16.50 -20.68
CA PRO A 166 -8.45 16.62 -20.36
C PRO A 166 -8.62 17.04 -18.89
N LYS A 167 -9.54 17.96 -18.65
CA LYS A 167 -9.85 18.49 -17.32
C LYS A 167 -11.13 17.91 -16.73
N THR A 168 -11.97 17.36 -17.58
CA THR A 168 -13.27 16.78 -17.22
C THR A 168 -13.42 15.39 -17.83
N TRP A 169 -14.37 14.62 -17.34
CA TRP A 169 -14.72 13.34 -17.93
C TRP A 169 -15.29 13.49 -19.36
N GLN A 170 -15.95 14.61 -19.65
CA GLN A 170 -16.43 14.95 -20.99
C GLN A 170 -15.26 15.26 -21.95
N ASP A 171 -14.25 15.99 -21.48
CA ASP A 171 -13.03 16.20 -22.26
C ASP A 171 -12.34 14.88 -22.54
N LEU A 172 -12.22 14.01 -21.53
CA LEU A 172 -11.63 12.69 -21.70
C LEU A 172 -12.36 11.90 -22.78
N ALA A 173 -13.68 11.83 -22.72
CA ALA A 173 -14.48 11.13 -23.73
C ALA A 173 -14.29 11.71 -25.14
N ALA A 174 -14.24 13.03 -25.27
CA ALA A 174 -14.01 13.70 -26.55
C ALA A 174 -12.58 13.44 -27.09
N TYR A 175 -11.57 13.45 -26.21
CA TYR A 175 -10.18 13.23 -26.61
C TYR A 175 -9.93 11.77 -26.98
N THR A 176 -10.49 10.82 -26.25
CA THR A 176 -10.38 9.39 -26.58
C THR A 176 -11.01 9.05 -27.93
N ALA A 177 -12.15 9.66 -28.28
CA ALA A 177 -12.74 9.51 -29.61
C ALA A 177 -11.79 9.99 -30.71
N LYS A 178 -11.11 11.14 -30.52
CA LYS A 178 -10.10 11.64 -31.48
C LYS A 178 -8.89 10.74 -31.59
N LEU A 179 -8.40 10.22 -30.45
CA LEU A 179 -7.29 9.27 -30.42
C LEU A 179 -7.63 7.99 -31.19
N LYS A 180 -8.83 7.48 -31.02
CA LYS A 180 -9.33 6.31 -31.77
C LYS A 180 -9.44 6.61 -33.27
N ALA A 181 -9.98 7.75 -33.66
CA ALA A 181 -10.07 8.20 -35.05
C ALA A 181 -8.68 8.35 -35.70
N ALA A 182 -7.66 8.73 -34.93
CA ALA A 182 -6.26 8.81 -35.37
C ALA A 182 -5.55 7.44 -35.43
N GLY A 183 -6.27 6.35 -35.19
CA GLY A 183 -5.77 4.98 -35.32
C GLY A 183 -5.05 4.44 -34.07
N MET A 184 -5.24 5.06 -32.90
CA MET A 184 -4.75 4.49 -31.64
C MET A 184 -5.53 3.22 -31.30
N LYS A 185 -4.85 2.15 -30.89
CA LYS A 185 -5.49 0.88 -30.53
C LYS A 185 -6.36 1.01 -29.27
N CYS A 186 -5.92 1.82 -28.32
CA CYS A 186 -6.64 2.14 -27.10
C CYS A 186 -6.79 3.66 -26.98
N GLY A 187 -7.98 4.16 -26.67
CA GLY A 187 -8.21 5.58 -26.39
C GLY A 187 -8.00 5.88 -24.90
N TYR A 188 -8.61 5.08 -24.05
CA TYR A 188 -8.50 5.16 -22.60
C TYR A 188 -8.55 3.77 -21.98
N ALA A 189 -7.76 3.56 -20.95
CA ALA A 189 -7.81 2.37 -20.12
C ALA A 189 -7.67 2.77 -18.65
N SER A 190 -8.22 1.96 -17.76
CA SER A 190 -8.10 2.14 -16.31
C SER A 190 -7.90 0.79 -15.65
N GLY A 191 -7.01 0.74 -14.68
CA GLY A 191 -6.90 -0.37 -13.72
C GLY A 191 -7.71 -0.12 -12.47
N TRP A 192 -7.78 -1.08 -11.57
CA TRP A 192 -8.33 -0.93 -10.22
C TRP A 192 -9.71 -0.25 -10.20
N GLN A 193 -10.64 -0.75 -11.00
CA GLN A 193 -11.91 -0.08 -11.32
C GLN A 193 -12.71 0.34 -10.08
N GLY A 194 -12.81 -0.50 -9.05
CA GLY A 194 -13.53 -0.17 -7.82
C GLY A 194 -12.90 1.05 -7.14
N TRP A 195 -11.59 1.05 -6.98
CA TRP A 195 -10.85 2.13 -6.33
C TRP A 195 -10.84 3.42 -7.17
N ILE A 196 -10.49 3.33 -8.48
CA ILE A 196 -10.34 4.51 -9.33
C ILE A 196 -11.69 5.08 -9.76
N GLN A 197 -12.60 4.22 -10.28
CA GLN A 197 -13.81 4.67 -10.92
C GLN A 197 -15.01 4.83 -9.97
N ILE A 198 -14.97 4.23 -8.78
CA ILE A 198 -16.03 4.33 -7.79
C ILE A 198 -15.55 5.14 -6.58
N GLU A 199 -14.55 4.68 -5.86
CA GLU A 199 -14.13 5.30 -4.60
C GLU A 199 -13.49 6.66 -4.81
N ASN A 200 -12.49 6.75 -5.70
CA ASN A 200 -11.82 8.03 -5.98
C ASN A 200 -12.77 9.03 -6.69
N PHE A 201 -13.59 8.56 -7.64
CA PHE A 201 -14.64 9.40 -8.24
C PHE A 201 -15.57 9.96 -7.15
N SER A 202 -16.05 9.12 -6.25
CA SER A 202 -16.93 9.52 -5.16
C SER A 202 -16.27 10.53 -4.24
N ALA A 203 -15.00 10.31 -3.86
CA ALA A 203 -14.24 11.22 -3.00
C ALA A 203 -14.11 12.62 -3.63
N TRP A 204 -13.79 12.71 -4.91
CA TRP A 204 -13.70 13.99 -5.63
C TRP A 204 -15.03 14.75 -5.75
N HIS A 205 -16.15 14.03 -5.68
CA HIS A 205 -17.50 14.61 -5.78
C HIS A 205 -18.20 14.74 -4.42
N GLY A 206 -17.51 14.47 -3.31
CA GLY A 206 -18.08 14.52 -1.96
C GLY A 206 -19.22 13.51 -1.74
N LEU A 207 -19.20 12.39 -2.45
CA LEU A 207 -20.21 11.35 -2.37
C LEU A 207 -19.75 10.22 -1.45
N PRO A 208 -20.62 9.68 -0.57
CA PRO A 208 -20.27 8.49 0.20
C PRO A 208 -20.26 7.25 -0.69
N VAL A 209 -19.39 6.30 -0.34
CA VAL A 209 -19.37 4.94 -0.87
C VAL A 209 -20.10 3.99 0.07
N ALA A 210 -20.09 4.28 1.37
CA ALA A 210 -20.81 3.54 2.39
C ALA A 210 -21.28 4.46 3.52
N THR A 211 -22.27 4.01 4.29
CA THR A 211 -22.69 4.65 5.54
C THR A 211 -21.58 4.64 6.59
N LYS A 212 -21.80 5.29 7.73
CA LYS A 212 -20.88 5.30 8.87
C LYS A 212 -19.47 5.76 8.50
N ASN A 213 -19.41 6.95 7.91
CA ASN A 213 -18.15 7.53 7.48
C ASN A 213 -17.33 6.56 6.61
N ASN A 214 -17.97 6.05 5.54
CA ASN A 214 -17.40 5.02 4.65
C ASN A 214 -16.90 3.75 5.37
N GLY A 215 -17.59 3.35 6.45
CA GLY A 215 -17.26 2.15 7.20
C GLY A 215 -16.30 2.34 8.37
N PHE A 216 -15.70 3.53 8.55
CA PHE A 216 -14.76 3.79 9.65
C PHE A 216 -15.42 3.80 11.04
N ASP A 217 -16.72 4.11 11.12
CA ASP A 217 -17.44 4.24 12.37
C ASP A 217 -18.21 2.97 12.78
N GLY A 218 -18.12 1.89 12.03
CA GLY A 218 -18.75 0.61 12.40
C GLY A 218 -18.72 -0.45 11.32
N THR A 219 -18.76 -1.70 11.76
CA THR A 219 -18.72 -2.90 10.89
C THR A 219 -20.07 -3.25 10.23
N ASP A 220 -21.13 -2.56 10.61
CA ASP A 220 -22.49 -2.67 10.08
C ASP A 220 -22.78 -1.55 9.04
N ALA A 221 -21.74 -1.03 8.39
CA ALA A 221 -21.84 -0.11 7.28
C ALA A 221 -22.53 -0.76 6.07
N VAL A 222 -23.35 0.03 5.37
CA VAL A 222 -24.07 -0.39 4.16
C VAL A 222 -23.52 0.39 2.97
N LEU A 223 -23.31 -0.28 1.84
CA LEU A 223 -22.81 0.34 0.62
C LEU A 223 -23.86 1.32 0.03
N GLU A 224 -23.41 2.47 -0.43
CA GLU A 224 -24.23 3.56 -0.95
C GLU A 224 -23.74 4.12 -2.30
N PHE A 225 -22.88 3.43 -3.02
CA PHE A 225 -22.24 3.91 -4.26
C PHE A 225 -23.19 3.86 -5.50
N ASN A 226 -24.48 3.94 -5.31
CA ASN A 226 -25.50 3.97 -6.37
C ASN A 226 -26.21 5.32 -6.47
N LYS A 227 -25.58 6.41 -6.06
CA LYS A 227 -26.13 7.75 -6.23
C LYS A 227 -26.15 8.12 -7.72
N PRO A 228 -27.03 9.06 -8.14
CA PRO A 228 -27.22 9.42 -9.54
C PRO A 228 -25.92 9.78 -10.27
N GLU A 229 -24.99 10.50 -9.61
CA GLU A 229 -23.71 10.91 -10.15
C GLU A 229 -22.78 9.73 -10.40
N GLN A 230 -22.71 8.78 -9.47
CA GLN A 230 -21.92 7.55 -9.60
C GLN A 230 -22.47 6.67 -10.74
N VAL A 231 -23.79 6.50 -10.80
CA VAL A 231 -24.46 5.77 -11.89
C VAL A 231 -24.19 6.43 -13.24
N LYS A 232 -24.30 7.76 -13.32
CA LYS A 232 -24.01 8.52 -14.54
C LYS A 232 -22.54 8.38 -14.99
N HIS A 233 -21.61 8.35 -14.05
CA HIS A 233 -20.19 8.14 -14.34
C HIS A 233 -19.93 6.76 -14.94
N ILE A 234 -20.47 5.71 -14.33
CA ILE A 234 -20.33 4.34 -14.86
C ILE A 234 -21.03 4.19 -16.21
N ALA A 235 -22.19 4.82 -16.41
CA ALA A 235 -22.87 4.83 -17.69
C ALA A 235 -22.04 5.52 -18.79
N LEU A 236 -21.30 6.58 -18.47
CA LEU A 236 -20.36 7.22 -19.40
C LEU A 236 -19.24 6.25 -19.82
N LEU A 237 -18.65 5.53 -18.87
CA LEU A 237 -17.62 4.54 -19.16
C LEU A 237 -18.17 3.38 -20.01
N GLU A 238 -19.39 2.94 -19.72
CA GLU A 238 -20.08 1.92 -20.52
C GLU A 238 -20.29 2.41 -21.97
N GLU A 239 -20.74 3.65 -22.15
CA GLU A 239 -20.94 4.25 -23.47
C GLU A 239 -19.60 4.35 -24.23
N MET A 240 -18.54 4.82 -23.56
CA MET A 240 -17.20 4.87 -24.14
C MET A 240 -16.68 3.46 -24.53
N ASN A 241 -16.97 2.47 -23.72
CA ASN A 241 -16.58 1.08 -24.02
C ASN A 241 -17.35 0.54 -25.24
N LYS A 242 -18.66 0.78 -25.35
CA LYS A 242 -19.48 0.40 -26.51
C LYS A 242 -19.00 1.03 -27.82
N LYS A 243 -18.44 2.25 -27.74
CA LYS A 243 -17.83 2.96 -28.88
C LYS A 243 -16.40 2.51 -29.18
N GLY A 244 -15.78 1.72 -28.29
CA GLY A 244 -14.39 1.32 -28.40
C GLY A 244 -13.39 2.40 -27.97
N ASP A 245 -13.86 3.47 -27.33
CA ASP A 245 -13.03 4.58 -26.82
C ASP A 245 -12.39 4.25 -25.48
N PHE A 246 -13.04 3.42 -24.66
CA PHE A 246 -12.52 2.86 -23.42
C PHE A 246 -12.34 1.35 -23.56
N SER A 247 -11.23 0.83 -23.01
CA SER A 247 -10.95 -0.60 -23.01
C SER A 247 -10.70 -1.12 -21.60
N TYR A 248 -11.40 -2.17 -21.24
CA TYR A 248 -11.20 -2.88 -19.98
C TYR A 248 -10.23 -4.04 -20.21
N PHE A 249 -9.15 -4.10 -19.41
CA PHE A 249 -8.10 -5.12 -19.55
C PHE A 249 -7.96 -6.00 -18.31
N GLY A 250 -8.69 -5.75 -17.24
CA GLY A 250 -8.61 -6.52 -16.00
C GLY A 250 -8.86 -5.69 -14.75
N ARG A 251 -8.93 -6.37 -13.61
CA ARG A 251 -9.33 -5.75 -12.35
C ARG A 251 -8.24 -4.89 -11.69
N LYS A 252 -6.96 -5.14 -12.00
CA LYS A 252 -5.81 -4.55 -11.32
C LYS A 252 -4.90 -3.78 -12.30
N ASP A 253 -3.68 -4.21 -12.47
CA ASP A 253 -2.64 -3.48 -13.21
C ASP A 253 -2.53 -3.87 -14.68
N GLU A 254 -3.38 -4.78 -15.14
CA GLU A 254 -3.32 -5.32 -16.52
C GLU A 254 -3.47 -4.24 -17.61
N SER A 255 -4.05 -3.10 -17.26
CA SER A 255 -4.14 -1.94 -18.17
C SER A 255 -2.80 -1.22 -18.37
N THR A 256 -1.90 -1.28 -17.40
CA THR A 256 -0.60 -0.58 -17.43
C THR A 256 0.29 -1.09 -18.56
N GLU A 257 0.26 -2.38 -18.84
CA GLU A 257 1.02 -2.99 -19.94
C GLU A 257 0.48 -2.60 -21.33
N LYS A 258 -0.67 -1.94 -21.39
CA LYS A 258 -1.31 -1.55 -22.66
C LYS A 258 -1.06 -0.09 -23.02
N PHE A 259 -0.49 0.67 -22.10
CA PHE A 259 -0.07 2.05 -22.33
C PHE A 259 1.25 2.11 -23.09
#